data_e7f07007542df948aa00223cfd12f5c7
#
_entry.id   e7f07007542df948aa00223cfd12f5c7
#
_cell.length_a   1.000
_cell.length_b   1.000
_cell.length_c   1.000
_cell.angle_alpha   90.00
_cell.angle_beta   90.00
_cell.angle_gamma   90.00
#
_symmetry.space_group_name_H-M   'P 1'
#
loop_
_entity.id
_entity.type
_entity.pdbx_description
1 polymer ?
#
loop_
_entity_poly.entity_id
_entity_poly.type
_entity_poly.pdbx_seq_one_letter_code
_entity_poly.pdbx_strand_id
1 'polypeptide(L)'
;MNAIWIVLPILTLLMFELGLTLQTEDFKLFRKRPRPIIAGLAGQIILLPMLAFALGHVFQLEPLFFIGIILIACSPGGSSSNIFSMIAKGDVALSVSLTACSSIITLFTIPVIMEFATHFVDSNLDIDIHLPVGSLIMQNLVLMLLPIVAGIFTKRYRPQMAERIHKILSKTAFPALILLAMGGGVVLSKSMRLNRKEQRTLIIEIGMQNAAQAIAVASSPFVFNNDIIAIPAIIYALVMNVILLIYVGVVKRQR
;
A
#
# COMPACT_ATOMS: atom_id res chain seq x y z
N MET A 1 4.58 -20.97 15.40
CA MET A 1 5.66 -20.30 14.63
C MET A 1 5.09 -18.92 14.28
N ASN A 2 5.62 -17.85 14.86
CA ASN A 2 5.03 -16.52 14.67
C ASN A 2 5.15 -16.12 13.21
N ALA A 3 4.04 -15.83 12.56
CA ALA A 3 3.96 -15.40 11.15
C ALA A 3 4.93 -14.24 10.83
N ILE A 4 5.28 -13.45 11.85
CA ILE A 4 6.19 -12.30 11.75
C ILE A 4 7.57 -12.68 11.16
N TRP A 5 8.13 -13.84 11.52
CA TRP A 5 9.43 -14.30 11.03
C TRP A 5 9.44 -14.63 9.53
N ILE A 6 8.25 -14.80 8.94
CA ILE A 6 8.09 -15.01 7.49
C ILE A 6 7.78 -13.66 6.82
N VAL A 7 6.89 -12.87 7.43
CA VAL A 7 6.40 -11.61 6.83
C VAL A 7 7.48 -10.53 6.79
N LEU A 8 8.28 -10.37 7.85
CA LEU A 8 9.32 -9.33 7.87
C LEU A 8 10.37 -9.50 6.75
N PRO A 9 10.97 -10.69 6.52
CA PRO A 9 11.88 -10.87 5.39
C PRO A 9 11.21 -10.64 4.03
N ILE A 10 9.96 -11.07 3.86
CA ILE A 10 9.21 -10.85 2.60
C ILE A 10 8.99 -9.36 2.37
N LEU A 11 8.53 -8.61 3.39
CA LEU A 11 8.37 -7.17 3.31
C LEU A 11 9.68 -6.46 2.97
N THR A 12 10.76 -6.82 3.65
CA THR A 12 12.09 -6.26 3.40
C THR A 12 12.53 -6.48 1.94
N LEU A 13 12.31 -7.70 1.40
CA LEU A 13 12.62 -8.02 0.01
C LEU A 13 11.75 -7.25 -0.98
N LEU A 14 10.45 -7.08 -0.70
CA LEU A 14 9.53 -6.30 -1.54
C LEU A 14 9.91 -4.81 -1.54
N MET A 15 10.32 -4.26 -0.41
CA MET A 15 10.77 -2.86 -0.33
C MET A 15 12.13 -2.67 -1.03
N PHE A 16 13.02 -3.64 -0.92
CA PHE A 16 14.28 -3.65 -1.67
C PHE A 16 14.01 -3.74 -3.19
N GLU A 17 13.11 -4.61 -3.62
CA GLU A 17 12.69 -4.73 -5.02
C GLU A 17 12.10 -3.42 -5.55
N LEU A 18 11.24 -2.74 -4.76
CA LEU A 18 10.76 -1.41 -5.10
C LEU A 18 11.93 -0.45 -5.34
N GLY A 19 12.91 -0.43 -4.44
CA GLY A 19 14.13 0.39 -4.60
C GLY A 19 14.92 0.08 -5.88
N LEU A 20 14.96 -1.19 -6.31
CA LEU A 20 15.59 -1.59 -7.57
C LEU A 20 14.84 -1.04 -8.81
N THR A 21 13.54 -0.81 -8.72
CA THR A 21 12.74 -0.29 -9.84
C THR A 21 12.83 1.23 -9.94
N LEU A 22 12.98 1.95 -8.83
CA LEU A 22 12.95 3.41 -8.77
C LEU A 22 14.01 4.10 -9.63
N GLN A 23 13.61 5.22 -10.23
CA GLN A 23 14.47 6.14 -10.98
C GLN A 23 14.25 7.57 -10.48
N THR A 24 15.26 8.42 -10.67
CA THR A 24 15.13 9.85 -10.33
C THR A 24 14.04 10.56 -11.15
N GLU A 25 13.76 10.03 -12.34
CA GLU A 25 12.71 10.48 -13.25
C GLU A 25 11.30 10.28 -12.67
N ASP A 26 11.09 9.25 -11.85
CA ASP A 26 9.79 8.96 -11.22
C ASP A 26 9.40 10.10 -10.26
N PHE A 27 10.37 10.65 -9.52
CA PHE A 27 10.14 11.81 -8.65
C PHE A 27 9.96 13.13 -9.43
N LYS A 28 10.57 13.25 -10.63
CA LYS A 28 10.35 14.41 -11.50
C LYS A 28 8.94 14.45 -12.08
N LEU A 29 8.25 13.31 -12.11
CA LEU A 29 6.87 13.21 -12.58
C LEU A 29 5.92 14.05 -11.71
N PHE A 30 6.21 14.19 -10.41
CA PHE A 30 5.46 15.06 -9.50
C PHE A 30 5.38 16.50 -10.00
N ARG A 31 6.50 17.03 -10.54
CA ARG A 31 6.56 18.38 -11.08
C ARG A 31 5.96 18.49 -12.48
N LYS A 32 6.12 17.44 -13.31
CA LYS A 32 5.66 17.45 -14.71
C LYS A 32 4.16 17.20 -14.85
N ARG A 33 3.61 16.34 -13.98
CA ARG A 33 2.20 15.88 -14.04
C ARG A 33 1.58 15.83 -12.64
N PRO A 34 1.37 16.97 -11.96
CA PRO A 34 0.95 16.99 -10.56
C PRO A 34 -0.46 16.42 -10.34
N ARG A 35 -1.40 16.66 -11.26
CA ARG A 35 -2.80 16.23 -11.09
C ARG A 35 -2.98 14.73 -10.81
N PRO A 36 -2.48 13.80 -11.65
CA PRO A 36 -2.65 12.38 -11.38
C PRO A 36 -1.91 11.92 -10.13
N ILE A 37 -0.77 12.52 -9.79
CA ILE A 37 -0.05 12.18 -8.55
C ILE A 37 -0.82 12.65 -7.32
N ILE A 38 -1.30 13.89 -7.31
CA ILE A 38 -2.11 14.42 -6.20
C ILE A 38 -3.39 13.58 -6.02
N ALA A 39 -4.07 13.24 -7.11
CA ALA A 39 -5.27 12.41 -7.07
C ALA A 39 -4.98 11.02 -6.48
N GLY A 40 -3.88 10.37 -6.92
CA GLY A 40 -3.48 9.06 -6.42
C GLY A 40 -3.12 9.08 -4.94
N LEU A 41 -2.28 10.04 -4.52
CA LEU A 41 -1.90 10.20 -3.12
C LEU A 41 -3.09 10.57 -2.23
N ALA A 42 -3.97 11.46 -2.68
CA ALA A 42 -5.20 11.80 -1.95
C ALA A 42 -6.11 10.56 -1.80
N GLY A 43 -6.20 9.73 -2.84
CA GLY A 43 -6.93 8.47 -2.80
C GLY A 43 -6.37 7.48 -1.78
N GLN A 44 -5.07 7.30 -1.76
CA GLN A 44 -4.41 6.35 -0.87
C GLN A 44 -4.33 6.84 0.59
N ILE A 45 -3.95 8.11 0.79
CA ILE A 45 -3.58 8.61 2.12
C ILE A 45 -4.78 9.24 2.86
N ILE A 46 -5.79 9.72 2.12
CA ILE A 46 -6.95 10.39 2.72
C ILE A 46 -8.22 9.57 2.50
N LEU A 47 -8.60 9.34 1.24
CA LEU A 47 -9.89 8.73 0.92
C LEU A 47 -9.99 7.30 1.48
N LEU A 48 -8.96 6.49 1.35
CA LEU A 48 -8.98 5.10 1.76
C LEU A 48 -9.09 4.94 3.30
N PRO A 49 -8.29 5.63 4.12
CA PRO A 49 -8.51 5.64 5.57
C PRO A 49 -9.88 6.17 5.98
N MET A 50 -10.38 7.22 5.34
CA MET A 50 -11.74 7.73 5.62
C MET A 50 -12.81 6.68 5.31
N LEU A 51 -12.70 5.96 4.20
CA LEU A 51 -13.60 4.87 3.85
C LEU A 51 -13.51 3.73 4.88
N ALA A 52 -12.30 3.38 5.32
CA ALA A 52 -12.11 2.36 6.35
C ALA A 52 -12.76 2.76 7.68
N PHE A 53 -12.59 4.01 8.11
CA PHE A 53 -13.29 4.56 9.29
C PHE A 53 -14.81 4.48 9.13
N ALA A 54 -15.35 4.97 8.01
CA ALA A 54 -16.78 4.96 7.75
C ALA A 54 -17.35 3.54 7.75
N LEU A 55 -16.69 2.61 7.07
CA LEU A 55 -17.13 1.21 7.02
C LEU A 55 -17.03 0.54 8.39
N GLY A 56 -15.93 0.72 9.08
CA GLY A 56 -15.74 0.15 10.43
C GLY A 56 -16.81 0.63 11.41
N HIS A 57 -17.20 1.90 11.32
CA HIS A 57 -18.28 2.47 12.13
C HIS A 57 -19.67 1.96 11.69
N VAL A 58 -19.98 1.98 10.41
CA VAL A 58 -21.29 1.54 9.86
C VAL A 58 -21.53 0.06 10.13
N PHE A 59 -20.51 -0.79 9.96
CA PHE A 59 -20.62 -2.22 10.22
C PHE A 59 -20.41 -2.61 11.70
N GLN A 60 -20.18 -1.62 12.57
CA GLN A 60 -19.92 -1.84 14.01
C GLN A 60 -18.88 -2.92 14.25
N LEU A 61 -17.74 -2.82 13.54
CA LEU A 61 -16.68 -3.80 13.65
C LEU A 61 -16.12 -3.82 15.09
N GLU A 62 -15.76 -5.03 15.53
CA GLU A 62 -15.04 -5.19 16.80
C GLU A 62 -13.75 -4.35 16.81
N PRO A 63 -13.33 -3.81 17.96
CA PRO A 63 -12.23 -2.86 18.09
C PRO A 63 -10.94 -3.28 17.37
N LEU A 64 -10.51 -4.53 17.55
CA LEU A 64 -9.29 -5.03 16.92
C LEU A 64 -9.41 -5.16 15.40
N PHE A 65 -10.60 -5.54 14.90
CA PHE A 65 -10.89 -5.54 13.47
C PHE A 65 -10.98 -4.14 12.90
N PHE A 66 -11.54 -3.20 13.64
CA PHE A 66 -11.60 -1.78 13.27
C PHE A 66 -10.18 -1.20 13.10
N ILE A 67 -9.29 -1.42 14.06
CA ILE A 67 -7.88 -1.05 13.96
C ILE A 67 -7.21 -1.71 12.75
N GLY A 68 -7.45 -2.99 12.51
CA GLY A 68 -6.86 -3.73 11.40
C GLY A 68 -7.30 -3.24 10.01
N ILE A 69 -8.59 -2.86 9.82
CA ILE A 69 -9.06 -2.31 8.54
C ILE A 69 -8.49 -0.92 8.27
N ILE A 70 -8.30 -0.11 9.32
CA ILE A 70 -7.66 1.19 9.18
C ILE A 70 -6.18 1.02 8.87
N LEU A 71 -5.49 0.09 9.54
CA LEU A 71 -4.08 -0.17 9.33
C LEU A 71 -3.78 -0.57 7.87
N ILE A 72 -4.60 -1.46 7.28
CA ILE A 72 -4.41 -1.79 5.87
C ILE A 72 -4.74 -0.62 4.95
N ALA A 73 -5.76 0.16 5.25
CA ALA A 73 -6.15 1.33 4.47
C ALA A 73 -5.11 2.45 4.51
N CYS A 74 -4.34 2.56 5.60
CA CYS A 74 -3.23 3.53 5.73
C CYS A 74 -1.92 3.04 5.11
N SER A 75 -1.82 1.74 4.78
CA SER A 75 -0.60 1.20 4.19
C SER A 75 -0.37 1.79 2.80
N PRO A 76 0.89 1.92 2.33
CA PRO A 76 1.18 2.44 0.99
C PRO A 76 0.69 1.50 -0.10
N GLY A 77 0.73 1.96 -1.35
CA GLY A 77 0.50 1.11 -2.51
C GLY A 77 1.45 -0.08 -2.57
N GLY A 78 0.96 -1.24 -2.97
CA GLY A 78 1.77 -2.45 -3.12
C GLY A 78 2.63 -2.40 -4.40
N SER A 79 3.89 -2.83 -4.35
CA SER A 79 4.81 -2.83 -5.51
C SER A 79 4.26 -3.62 -6.71
N SER A 80 3.39 -4.60 -6.47
CA SER A 80 2.74 -5.37 -7.53
C SER A 80 1.75 -4.55 -8.37
N SER A 81 1.30 -3.36 -7.91
CA SER A 81 0.43 -2.45 -8.68
C SER A 81 1.04 -2.07 -10.02
N ASN A 82 2.38 -1.98 -10.09
CA ASN A 82 3.12 -1.67 -11.30
C ASN A 82 2.87 -2.73 -12.39
N ILE A 83 2.85 -4.01 -12.02
CA ILE A 83 2.58 -5.13 -12.93
C ILE A 83 1.12 -5.09 -13.41
N PHE A 84 0.17 -4.85 -12.49
CA PHE A 84 -1.23 -4.73 -12.87
C PHE A 84 -1.48 -3.51 -13.76
N SER A 85 -0.85 -2.37 -13.47
CA SER A 85 -0.90 -1.17 -14.32
C SER A 85 -0.37 -1.45 -15.72
N MET A 86 0.73 -2.20 -15.85
CA MET A 86 1.28 -2.62 -17.13
C MET A 86 0.29 -3.53 -17.89
N ILE A 87 -0.26 -4.54 -17.22
CA ILE A 87 -1.20 -5.49 -17.84
C ILE A 87 -2.51 -4.79 -18.23
N ALA A 88 -2.99 -3.82 -17.44
CA ALA A 88 -4.17 -3.00 -17.72
C ALA A 88 -3.90 -1.91 -18.77
N LYS A 89 -2.67 -1.79 -19.28
CA LYS A 89 -2.23 -0.70 -20.18
C LYS A 89 -2.46 0.69 -19.58
N GLY A 90 -2.23 0.80 -18.27
CA GLY A 90 -2.16 2.04 -17.54
C GLY A 90 -0.83 2.77 -17.76
N ASP A 91 -0.62 3.78 -16.96
CA ASP A 91 0.62 4.54 -16.91
C ASP A 91 1.54 3.94 -15.84
N VAL A 92 2.49 3.10 -16.26
CA VAL A 92 3.40 2.40 -15.34
C VAL A 92 4.32 3.39 -14.61
N ALA A 93 4.76 4.47 -15.29
CA ALA A 93 5.60 5.48 -14.65
C ALA A 93 4.84 6.20 -13.53
N LEU A 94 3.54 6.47 -13.73
CA LEU A 94 2.68 7.02 -12.69
C LEU A 94 2.50 6.04 -11.53
N SER A 95 2.31 4.74 -11.80
CA SER A 95 2.18 3.70 -10.77
C SER A 95 3.43 3.63 -9.89
N VAL A 96 4.62 3.52 -10.50
CA VAL A 96 5.90 3.51 -9.77
C VAL A 96 6.08 4.76 -8.93
N SER A 97 5.77 5.94 -9.49
CA SER A 97 5.88 7.22 -8.77
C SER A 97 4.92 7.29 -7.58
N LEU A 98 3.69 6.82 -7.73
CA LEU A 98 2.69 6.80 -6.64
C LEU A 98 3.11 5.84 -5.52
N THR A 99 3.51 4.62 -5.85
CA THR A 99 3.99 3.64 -4.86
C THR A 99 5.20 4.18 -4.10
N ALA A 100 6.15 4.80 -4.79
CA ALA A 100 7.34 5.39 -4.17
C ALA A 100 6.98 6.55 -3.24
N CYS A 101 6.18 7.50 -3.72
CA CYS A 101 5.77 8.67 -2.91
C CYS A 101 4.91 8.24 -1.72
N SER A 102 3.94 7.35 -1.92
CA SER A 102 3.11 6.86 -0.81
C SER A 102 3.94 6.10 0.23
N SER A 103 4.90 5.27 -0.18
CA SER A 103 5.78 4.55 0.75
C SER A 103 6.59 5.50 1.66
N ILE A 104 7.02 6.66 1.14
CA ILE A 104 7.74 7.66 1.93
C ILE A 104 6.77 8.42 2.85
N ILE A 105 5.62 8.86 2.31
CA ILE A 105 4.66 9.66 3.08
C ILE A 105 4.04 8.83 4.21
N THR A 106 3.74 7.57 3.96
CA THR A 106 3.12 6.68 4.96
C THR A 106 4.02 6.36 6.14
N LEU A 107 5.34 6.56 6.04
CA LEU A 107 6.24 6.50 7.22
C LEU A 107 5.76 7.42 8.34
N PHE A 108 5.20 8.57 7.99
CA PHE A 108 4.74 9.59 8.93
C PHE A 108 3.23 9.56 9.13
N THR A 109 2.45 9.24 8.09
CA THR A 109 0.99 9.28 8.19
C THR A 109 0.40 8.06 8.89
N ILE A 110 0.99 6.86 8.77
CA ILE A 110 0.52 5.67 9.50
C ILE A 110 0.51 5.91 11.01
N PRO A 111 1.60 6.36 11.66
CA PRO A 111 1.57 6.59 13.10
C PRO A 111 0.47 7.56 13.53
N VAL A 112 0.30 8.66 12.80
CA VAL A 112 -0.70 9.70 13.13
C VAL A 112 -2.12 9.17 12.99
N ILE A 113 -2.42 8.47 11.88
CA ILE A 113 -3.77 7.93 11.64
C ILE A 113 -4.06 6.80 12.63
N MET A 114 -3.08 5.96 12.94
CA MET A 114 -3.26 4.86 13.89
C MET A 114 -3.42 5.35 15.32
N GLU A 115 -2.71 6.41 15.73
CA GLU A 115 -2.90 7.05 17.03
C GLU A 115 -4.32 7.61 17.16
N PHE A 116 -4.83 8.27 16.12
CA PHE A 116 -6.21 8.73 16.08
C PHE A 116 -7.20 7.56 16.14
N ALA A 117 -6.93 6.46 15.41
CA ALA A 117 -7.80 5.28 15.39
C ALA A 117 -7.85 4.57 16.74
N THR A 118 -6.70 4.39 17.41
CA THR A 118 -6.67 3.78 18.75
C THR A 118 -7.36 4.66 19.77
N HIS A 119 -7.09 5.96 19.78
CA HIS A 119 -7.77 6.88 20.68
C HIS A 119 -9.30 6.93 20.46
N PHE A 120 -9.76 6.82 19.22
CA PHE A 120 -11.18 6.72 18.90
C PHE A 120 -11.80 5.44 19.47
N VAL A 121 -11.09 4.31 19.41
CA VAL A 121 -11.54 3.05 19.98
C VAL A 121 -11.56 3.10 21.50
N ASP A 122 -10.50 3.58 22.14
CA ASP A 122 -10.38 3.70 23.59
C ASP A 122 -11.50 4.57 24.18
N SER A 123 -11.78 5.72 23.57
CA SER A 123 -12.78 6.65 24.06
C SER A 123 -14.24 6.19 23.87
N ASN A 124 -14.49 5.27 22.94
CA ASN A 124 -15.85 4.82 22.62
C ASN A 124 -16.17 3.40 23.09
N LEU A 125 -15.17 2.59 23.39
CA LEU A 125 -15.33 1.15 23.62
C LEU A 125 -14.63 0.62 24.89
N ASP A 126 -14.08 1.51 25.73
CA ASP A 126 -13.39 1.17 27.00
C ASP A 126 -12.31 0.06 26.84
N ILE A 127 -11.59 0.09 25.74
CA ILE A 127 -10.50 -0.86 25.47
C ILE A 127 -9.18 -0.09 25.35
N ASP A 128 -8.25 -0.34 26.24
CA ASP A 128 -6.91 0.25 26.21
C ASP A 128 -6.03 -0.41 25.13
N ILE A 129 -5.87 0.25 23.98
CA ILE A 129 -4.98 -0.16 22.90
C ILE A 129 -3.81 0.81 22.83
N HIS A 130 -2.74 0.48 23.54
CA HIS A 130 -1.56 1.32 23.57
C HIS A 130 -0.75 1.21 22.28
N LEU A 131 -0.63 2.33 21.52
CA LEU A 131 0.16 2.40 20.30
C LEU A 131 1.56 2.94 20.59
N PRO A 132 2.62 2.13 20.47
CA PRO A 132 4.00 2.61 20.63
C PRO A 132 4.47 3.35 19.36
N VAL A 133 4.06 4.60 19.18
CA VAL A 133 4.32 5.43 17.98
C VAL A 133 5.79 5.45 17.59
N GLY A 134 6.71 5.56 18.56
CA GLY A 134 8.15 5.53 18.30
C GLY A 134 8.63 4.23 17.68
N SER A 135 8.14 3.09 18.19
CA SER A 135 8.45 1.77 17.64
C SER A 135 7.88 1.59 16.23
N LEU A 136 6.67 2.10 15.99
CA LEU A 136 6.04 2.07 14.67
C LEU A 136 6.85 2.88 13.63
N ILE A 137 7.29 4.08 13.97
CA ILE A 137 8.15 4.89 13.10
C ILE A 137 9.46 4.17 12.84
N MET A 138 10.12 3.67 13.89
CA MET A 138 11.40 2.96 13.75
C MET A 138 11.25 1.70 12.88
N GLN A 139 10.20 0.93 13.08
CA GLN A 139 9.92 -0.26 12.27
C GLN A 139 9.72 0.11 10.79
N ASN A 140 8.95 1.16 10.48
CA ASN A 140 8.76 1.62 9.11
C ASN A 140 10.07 2.11 8.49
N LEU A 141 10.92 2.83 9.23
CA LEU A 141 12.23 3.25 8.74
C LEU A 141 13.13 2.06 8.40
N VAL A 142 13.19 1.06 9.28
CA VAL A 142 14.06 -0.11 9.09
C VAL A 142 13.53 -1.05 8.02
N LEU A 143 12.22 -1.35 8.01
CA LEU A 143 11.63 -2.36 7.12
C LEU A 143 11.21 -1.82 5.75
N MET A 144 11.06 -0.51 5.61
CA MET A 144 10.66 0.10 4.34
C MET A 144 11.76 0.99 3.77
N LEU A 145 12.13 2.06 4.47
CA LEU A 145 13.03 3.07 3.91
C LEU A 145 14.43 2.49 3.65
N LEU A 146 14.99 1.77 4.61
CA LEU A 146 16.34 1.22 4.48
C LEU A 146 16.47 0.23 3.31
N PRO A 147 15.57 -0.75 3.10
CA PRO A 147 15.61 -1.63 1.94
C PRO A 147 15.40 -0.90 0.60
N ILE A 148 14.50 0.09 0.55
CA ILE A 148 14.30 0.91 -0.66
C ILE A 148 15.61 1.62 -1.04
N VAL A 149 16.24 2.27 -0.07
CA VAL A 149 17.53 2.95 -0.27
C VAL A 149 18.61 1.96 -0.73
N ALA A 150 18.71 0.80 -0.10
CA ALA A 150 19.64 -0.26 -0.51
C ALA A 150 19.37 -0.74 -1.95
N GLY A 151 18.09 -0.87 -2.34
CA GLY A 151 17.69 -1.21 -3.71
C GLY A 151 18.13 -0.16 -4.73
N ILE A 152 17.91 1.14 -4.44
CA ILE A 152 18.36 2.25 -5.28
C ILE A 152 19.88 2.23 -5.46
N PHE A 153 20.63 2.05 -4.36
CA PHE A 153 22.08 1.93 -4.44
C PHE A 153 22.53 0.72 -5.26
N THR A 154 21.90 -0.45 -5.05
CA THR A 154 22.19 -1.66 -5.83
C THR A 154 21.97 -1.42 -7.32
N LYS A 155 20.87 -0.79 -7.71
CA LYS A 155 20.60 -0.41 -9.11
C LYS A 155 21.65 0.52 -9.68
N ARG A 156 22.08 1.50 -8.90
CA ARG A 156 23.09 2.49 -9.33
C ARG A 156 24.46 1.87 -9.55
N TYR A 157 24.91 1.01 -8.61
CA TYR A 157 26.27 0.49 -8.63
C TYR A 157 26.41 -0.89 -9.28
N ARG A 158 25.33 -1.69 -9.34
CA ARG A 158 25.31 -3.06 -9.88
C ARG A 158 24.05 -3.32 -10.72
N PRO A 159 23.87 -2.62 -11.87
CA PRO A 159 22.61 -2.67 -12.64
C PRO A 159 22.24 -4.07 -13.13
N GLN A 160 23.22 -4.87 -13.55
CA GLN A 160 22.98 -6.26 -13.99
C GLN A 160 22.48 -7.17 -12.86
N MET A 161 22.99 -6.98 -11.64
CA MET A 161 22.53 -7.71 -10.45
C MET A 161 21.14 -7.25 -10.04
N ALA A 162 20.87 -5.94 -10.09
CA ALA A 162 19.56 -5.37 -9.84
C ALA A 162 18.49 -5.96 -10.77
N GLU A 163 18.77 -6.08 -12.07
CA GLU A 163 17.83 -6.65 -13.05
C GLU A 163 17.57 -8.14 -12.81
N ARG A 164 18.59 -8.93 -12.46
CA ARG A 164 18.42 -10.34 -12.11
C ARG A 164 17.54 -10.52 -10.86
N ILE A 165 17.83 -9.76 -9.80
CA ILE A 165 17.07 -9.81 -8.56
C ILE A 165 15.62 -9.37 -8.79
N HIS A 166 15.39 -8.27 -9.49
CA HIS A 166 14.05 -7.79 -9.85
C HIS A 166 13.26 -8.86 -10.62
N LYS A 167 13.87 -9.52 -11.61
CA LYS A 167 13.24 -10.59 -12.41
C LYS A 167 12.84 -11.80 -11.56
N ILE A 168 13.59 -12.12 -10.52
CA ILE A 168 13.25 -13.20 -9.57
C ILE A 168 12.12 -12.75 -8.64
N LEU A 169 12.26 -11.59 -8.00
CA LEU A 169 11.31 -11.10 -7.01
C LEU A 169 9.94 -10.77 -7.62
N SER A 170 9.89 -10.13 -8.80
CA SER A 170 8.64 -9.78 -9.48
C SER A 170 7.76 -10.98 -9.87
N LYS A 171 8.35 -12.18 -9.97
CA LYS A 171 7.59 -13.42 -10.23
C LYS A 171 6.96 -14.04 -8.98
N THR A 172 7.43 -13.66 -7.79
CA THR A 172 7.01 -14.26 -6.51
C THR A 172 6.05 -13.38 -5.69
N ALA A 173 5.91 -12.08 -6.05
CA ALA A 173 5.04 -11.13 -5.35
C ALA A 173 3.64 -11.12 -5.97
N PHE A 174 2.66 -11.67 -5.32
CA PHE A 174 1.25 -11.68 -5.77
C PHE A 174 0.21 -11.70 -4.68
N PRO A 175 -0.96 -11.35 -5.14
CA PRO A 175 -1.90 -10.31 -5.47
C PRO A 175 -2.98 -10.07 -4.45
N ALA A 176 -3.62 -8.91 -4.43
CA ALA A 176 -4.91 -8.80 -3.99
C ALA A 176 -5.76 -7.66 -3.70
N LEU A 177 -6.58 -6.87 -3.72
CA LEU A 177 -7.60 -6.21 -3.00
C LEU A 177 -8.36 -5.07 -3.60
N ILE A 178 -9.63 -4.85 -3.72
CA ILE A 178 -10.02 -3.84 -4.64
C ILE A 178 -11.37 -3.14 -4.60
N LEU A 179 -12.48 -3.61 -4.45
CA LEU A 179 -13.68 -2.99 -5.03
C LEU A 179 -13.96 -1.53 -4.61
N LEU A 180 -13.88 -1.21 -3.34
CA LEU A 180 -14.17 0.17 -2.87
C LEU A 180 -13.07 1.16 -3.22
N ALA A 181 -11.83 0.76 -3.08
CA ALA A 181 -10.68 1.58 -3.43
C ALA A 181 -10.66 1.88 -4.94
N MET A 182 -11.00 0.89 -5.78
CA MET A 182 -11.14 1.12 -7.23
C MET A 182 -12.29 2.06 -7.57
N GLY A 183 -13.44 1.92 -6.91
CA GLY A 183 -14.57 2.83 -7.08
C GLY A 183 -14.17 4.28 -6.74
N GLY A 184 -13.48 4.48 -5.63
CA GLY A 184 -12.89 5.78 -5.25
C GLY A 184 -11.89 6.30 -6.27
N GLY A 185 -11.03 5.41 -6.79
CA GLY A 185 -10.09 5.74 -7.87
C GLY A 185 -10.79 6.19 -9.16
N VAL A 186 -11.92 5.56 -9.52
CA VAL A 186 -12.75 5.99 -10.66
C VAL A 186 -13.31 7.40 -10.44
N VAL A 187 -13.88 7.65 -9.26
CA VAL A 187 -14.46 8.96 -8.93
C VAL A 187 -13.40 10.05 -8.98
N LEU A 188 -12.27 9.85 -8.28
CA LEU A 188 -11.14 10.79 -8.26
C LEU A 188 -10.59 11.05 -9.66
N SER A 189 -10.36 9.99 -10.43
CA SER A 189 -9.79 10.15 -11.78
C SER A 189 -10.72 10.90 -12.73
N LYS A 190 -12.03 10.72 -12.62
CA LYS A 190 -13.02 11.46 -13.39
C LYS A 190 -13.11 12.93 -12.94
N SER A 191 -13.14 13.19 -11.63
CA SER A 191 -13.21 14.55 -11.11
C SER A 191 -11.98 15.38 -11.50
N MET A 192 -10.81 14.75 -11.54
CA MET A 192 -9.54 15.36 -11.95
C MET A 192 -9.33 15.38 -13.49
N ARG A 193 -10.31 14.87 -14.26
CA ARG A 193 -10.27 14.79 -15.74
C ARG A 193 -9.01 14.14 -16.28
N LEU A 194 -8.62 13.01 -15.68
CA LEU A 194 -7.43 12.27 -16.09
C LEU A 194 -7.68 11.47 -17.38
N ASN A 195 -6.62 11.20 -18.14
CA ASN A 195 -6.72 10.38 -19.33
C ASN A 195 -6.92 8.89 -18.98
N ARG A 196 -7.30 8.06 -19.96
CA ARG A 196 -7.63 6.64 -19.74
C ARG A 196 -6.50 5.81 -19.13
N LYS A 197 -5.23 6.11 -19.44
CA LYS A 197 -4.08 5.40 -18.88
C LYS A 197 -3.88 5.78 -17.40
N GLU A 198 -3.96 7.05 -17.09
CA GLU A 198 -3.90 7.57 -15.73
C GLU A 198 -5.06 7.06 -14.87
N GLN A 199 -6.29 7.03 -15.42
CA GLN A 199 -7.46 6.47 -14.73
C GLN A 199 -7.25 5.01 -14.35
N ARG A 200 -6.79 4.17 -15.27
CA ARG A 200 -6.50 2.75 -15.01
C ARG A 200 -5.45 2.58 -13.91
N THR A 201 -4.39 3.37 -13.98
CA THR A 201 -3.33 3.35 -12.97
C THR A 201 -3.87 3.76 -11.60
N LEU A 202 -4.63 4.85 -11.49
CA LEU A 202 -5.19 5.28 -10.20
C LEU A 202 -6.13 4.24 -9.59
N ILE A 203 -6.99 3.64 -10.41
CA ILE A 203 -7.92 2.59 -9.95
C ILE A 203 -7.15 1.42 -9.34
N ILE A 204 -6.07 0.99 -9.97
CA ILE A 204 -5.23 -0.09 -9.50
C ILE A 204 -4.45 0.36 -8.24
N GLU A 205 -3.82 1.52 -8.28
CA GLU A 205 -2.92 2.01 -7.24
C GLU A 205 -3.66 2.28 -5.92
N ILE A 206 -4.83 2.92 -5.99
CA ILE A 206 -5.66 3.17 -4.80
C ILE A 206 -6.26 1.85 -4.28
N GLY A 207 -6.54 0.92 -5.18
CA GLY A 207 -7.05 -0.40 -4.85
C GLY A 207 -6.00 -1.37 -4.33
N MET A 208 -4.72 -1.11 -4.46
CA MET A 208 -3.67 -2.06 -4.16
C MET A 208 -2.78 -1.60 -3.01
N GLN A 209 -3.13 -2.04 -1.80
CA GLN A 209 -2.39 -1.69 -0.60
C GLN A 209 -1.32 -2.73 -0.24
N ASN A 210 -0.31 -2.31 0.50
CA ASN A 210 0.76 -3.19 0.97
C ASN A 210 0.29 -4.02 2.18
N ALA A 211 -0.43 -5.10 1.92
CA ALA A 211 -0.91 -5.98 2.97
C ALA A 211 0.22 -6.62 3.81
N ALA A 212 1.38 -6.87 3.20
CA ALA A 212 2.53 -7.42 3.92
C ALA A 212 3.00 -6.45 5.02
N GLN A 213 3.00 -5.14 4.75
CA GLN A 213 3.32 -4.14 5.76
C GLN A 213 2.27 -4.09 6.89
N ALA A 214 0.99 -4.07 6.54
CA ALA A 214 -0.07 -4.05 7.55
C ALA A 214 0.00 -5.29 8.47
N ILE A 215 0.23 -6.48 7.90
CA ILE A 215 0.42 -7.71 8.67
C ILE A 215 1.68 -7.60 9.54
N ALA A 216 2.79 -7.10 9.00
CA ALA A 216 4.04 -6.93 9.74
C ALA A 216 3.88 -5.98 10.93
N VAL A 217 3.16 -4.88 10.78
CA VAL A 217 2.88 -3.93 11.86
C VAL A 217 1.96 -4.55 12.91
N ALA A 218 0.88 -5.23 12.49
CA ALA A 218 -0.09 -5.86 13.38
C ALA A 218 0.54 -6.97 14.24
N SER A 219 1.33 -7.85 13.62
CA SER A 219 1.93 -9.01 14.30
C SER A 219 3.30 -8.69 14.94
N SER A 220 3.81 -7.46 14.80
CA SER A 220 5.11 -7.07 15.35
C SER A 220 5.09 -7.04 16.89
N PRO A 221 6.03 -7.73 17.56
CA PRO A 221 6.19 -7.65 19.01
C PRO A 221 6.53 -6.24 19.52
N PHE A 222 7.00 -5.36 18.62
CA PHE A 222 7.39 -3.98 18.93
C PHE A 222 6.26 -2.97 18.74
N VAL A 223 5.10 -3.40 18.16
CA VAL A 223 3.96 -2.53 17.87
C VAL A 223 2.69 -3.09 18.51
N PHE A 224 1.87 -3.82 17.76
CA PHE A 224 0.61 -4.33 18.30
C PHE A 224 0.73 -5.73 18.91
N ASN A 225 1.64 -6.56 18.39
CA ASN A 225 1.79 -7.97 18.80
C ASN A 225 0.45 -8.71 18.84
N ASN A 226 -0.42 -8.47 17.87
CA ASN A 226 -1.79 -8.97 17.87
C ASN A 226 -2.19 -9.48 16.48
N ASP A 227 -2.33 -10.80 16.35
CA ASP A 227 -2.66 -11.45 15.09
C ASP A 227 -4.11 -11.17 14.65
N ILE A 228 -5.01 -10.79 15.54
CA ILE A 228 -6.40 -10.43 15.19
C ILE A 228 -6.40 -9.14 14.36
N ILE A 229 -5.56 -8.17 14.71
CA ILE A 229 -5.39 -6.93 13.92
C ILE A 229 -4.84 -7.23 12.51
N ALA A 230 -4.12 -8.33 12.31
CA ALA A 230 -3.62 -8.74 11.00
C ALA A 230 -4.69 -9.38 10.10
N ILE A 231 -5.77 -9.95 10.66
CA ILE A 231 -6.81 -10.66 9.90
C ILE A 231 -7.43 -9.80 8.80
N PRO A 232 -7.85 -8.54 9.03
CA PRO A 232 -8.36 -7.68 7.97
C PRO A 232 -7.38 -7.52 6.81
N ALA A 233 -6.08 -7.37 7.07
CA ALA A 233 -5.07 -7.24 6.03
C ALA A 233 -4.89 -8.56 5.23
N ILE A 234 -5.01 -9.71 5.86
CA ILE A 234 -4.96 -11.02 5.20
C ILE A 234 -6.18 -11.22 4.28
N ILE A 235 -7.39 -10.96 4.80
CA ILE A 235 -8.62 -11.04 4.01
C ILE A 235 -8.56 -10.05 2.85
N TYR A 236 -8.12 -8.84 3.14
CA TYR A 236 -7.92 -7.80 2.15
C TYR A 236 -6.97 -8.32 1.09
N ALA A 237 -5.82 -8.89 1.41
CA ALA A 237 -4.88 -9.49 0.49
C ALA A 237 -5.52 -10.55 -0.43
N LEU A 238 -6.34 -11.42 0.01
CA LEU A 238 -6.98 -12.46 -0.80
C LEU A 238 -8.04 -11.89 -1.78
N VAL A 239 -8.94 -11.07 -1.28
CA VAL A 239 -10.07 -10.51 -2.05
C VAL A 239 -9.60 -9.58 -3.16
N MET A 240 -8.64 -8.71 -2.91
CA MET A 240 -8.07 -7.73 -3.82
C MET A 240 -7.46 -8.39 -5.07
N ASN A 241 -6.81 -9.53 -4.96
CA ASN A 241 -6.25 -10.26 -6.09
C ASN A 241 -7.32 -10.72 -7.08
N VAL A 242 -8.37 -11.29 -6.55
CA VAL A 242 -9.45 -11.78 -7.39
C VAL A 242 -10.07 -10.62 -8.19
N ILE A 243 -10.30 -9.49 -7.53
CA ILE A 243 -10.95 -8.36 -8.17
C ILE A 243 -10.05 -7.66 -9.18
N LEU A 244 -8.73 -7.54 -8.92
CA LEU A 244 -7.78 -7.00 -9.92
C LEU A 244 -7.70 -7.88 -11.16
N LEU A 245 -7.66 -9.18 -11.00
CA LEU A 245 -7.66 -10.09 -12.13
C LEU A 245 -8.93 -9.93 -12.97
N ILE A 246 -10.10 -9.80 -12.34
CA ILE A 246 -11.36 -9.53 -13.03
C ILE A 246 -11.30 -8.18 -13.75
N TYR A 247 -10.85 -7.10 -13.07
CA TYR A 247 -10.73 -5.77 -13.67
C TYR A 247 -9.83 -5.76 -14.90
N VAL A 248 -8.64 -6.34 -14.78
CA VAL A 248 -7.69 -6.45 -15.90
C VAL A 248 -8.28 -7.26 -17.05
N GLY A 249 -9.03 -8.33 -16.74
CA GLY A 249 -9.75 -9.12 -17.72
C GLY A 249 -10.80 -8.30 -18.49
N VAL A 250 -11.58 -7.47 -17.78
CA VAL A 250 -12.58 -6.57 -18.37
C VAL A 250 -11.90 -5.49 -19.24
N VAL A 251 -10.85 -4.85 -18.73
CA VAL A 251 -10.11 -3.81 -19.47
C VAL A 251 -9.48 -4.35 -20.75
N LYS A 252 -9.03 -5.62 -20.76
CA LYS A 252 -8.50 -6.27 -21.98
C LYS A 252 -9.58 -6.54 -23.03
N ARG A 253 -10.83 -6.80 -22.61
CA ARG A 253 -11.94 -7.10 -23.53
C ARG A 253 -12.57 -5.86 -24.17
N GLN A 254 -12.32 -4.66 -23.63
CA GLN A 254 -12.82 -3.38 -24.18
C GLN A 254 -11.94 -2.85 -25.33
N ARG A 255 -11.50 -3.73 -26.22
CA ARG A 255 -10.77 -3.41 -27.46
C ARG A 255 -11.67 -3.52 -28.66
#